data_95794b1f0e68754358029f477a354621
#
_entry.id   95794b1f0e68754358029f477a354621
#
_cell.length_a   1.000
_cell.length_b   1.000
_cell.length_c   1.000
_cell.angle_alpha   90.00
_cell.angle_beta   90.00
_cell.angle_gamma   90.00
#
_symmetry.space_group_name_H-M   'P 1'
#
loop_
_entity.id
_entity.type
_entity.pdbx_description
1 polymer ?
#
loop_
_entity_poly.entity_id
_entity_poly.type
_entity_poly.pdbx_seq_one_letter_code
_entity_poly.pdbx_strand_id
1 'polypeptide(L)'
;NHLIFYQIQPKGNTMNDEQIMRMMEIRASDARSIILPFTLSHAAILIILGFGGDGLDNSGVQLAIAAMAVLGSLWCVAWLDDSIQDLVAGGKDLSDDFKNSHMGQRLVNAPMGVVRALNVIIVGLIVAAEMIALY
;
A
#
# COMPACT_ATOMS: atom_id res chain seq x y z
N ASN A 1 16.54 -13.05 -57.64
CA ASN A 1 17.07 -13.22 -56.28
C ASN A 1 16.62 -12.07 -55.40
N HIS A 2 15.43 -12.16 -54.85
CA HIS A 2 14.96 -11.26 -53.82
C HIS A 2 15.37 -11.86 -52.46
N LEU A 3 16.48 -11.34 -51.90
CA LEU A 3 16.81 -11.56 -50.52
C LEU A 3 15.83 -10.78 -49.63
N ILE A 4 14.91 -11.49 -49.06
CA ILE A 4 14.04 -10.97 -48.00
C ILE A 4 14.94 -10.80 -46.75
N PHE A 5 15.42 -9.58 -46.52
CA PHE A 5 15.95 -9.20 -45.27
C PHE A 5 14.78 -9.17 -44.23
N TYR A 6 14.61 -10.26 -43.51
CA TYR A 6 13.88 -10.23 -42.26
C TYR A 6 14.62 -9.27 -41.33
N GLN A 7 14.17 -8.04 -41.22
CA GLN A 7 14.55 -7.16 -40.13
C GLN A 7 14.07 -7.82 -38.84
N ILE A 8 14.98 -8.47 -38.16
CA ILE A 8 14.81 -8.81 -36.75
C ILE A 8 14.88 -7.46 -36.02
N GLN A 9 13.75 -6.79 -35.89
CA GLN A 9 13.65 -5.74 -34.90
C GLN A 9 13.95 -6.38 -33.54
N PRO A 10 14.86 -5.83 -32.74
CA PRO A 10 15.01 -6.26 -31.37
C PRO A 10 13.66 -5.98 -30.72
N LYS A 11 12.92 -7.05 -30.41
CA LYS A 11 11.70 -6.98 -29.62
C LYS A 11 12.13 -6.29 -28.33
N GLY A 12 11.83 -5.00 -28.19
CA GLY A 12 12.07 -4.29 -26.94
C GLY A 12 11.57 -5.19 -25.84
N ASN A 13 12.29 -5.26 -24.74
CA ASN A 13 12.07 -6.17 -23.62
C ASN A 13 10.76 -5.76 -22.90
N THR A 14 9.62 -5.85 -23.63
CA THR A 14 8.30 -5.62 -23.07
C THR A 14 7.96 -6.83 -22.23
N MET A 15 7.70 -6.63 -20.95
CA MET A 15 7.23 -7.67 -20.06
C MET A 15 5.93 -8.26 -20.65
N ASN A 16 5.79 -9.58 -20.58
CA ASN A 16 4.54 -10.23 -20.95
C ASN A 16 3.53 -10.13 -19.79
N ASP A 17 2.25 -10.34 -20.07
CA ASP A 17 1.18 -10.26 -19.08
C ASP A 17 1.42 -11.15 -17.86
N GLU A 18 2.03 -12.33 -18.04
CA GLU A 18 2.35 -13.24 -16.93
C GLU A 18 3.37 -12.63 -15.97
N GLN A 19 4.41 -11.97 -16.49
CA GLN A 19 5.43 -11.31 -15.68
C GLN A 19 4.83 -10.11 -14.93
N ILE A 20 3.99 -9.32 -15.61
CA ILE A 20 3.30 -8.19 -15.01
C ILE A 20 2.37 -8.67 -13.88
N MET A 21 1.55 -9.68 -14.13
CA MET A 21 0.64 -10.25 -13.14
C MET A 21 1.39 -10.81 -11.92
N ARG A 22 2.53 -11.45 -12.12
CA ARG A 22 3.38 -11.94 -11.03
C ARG A 22 3.93 -10.80 -10.17
N MET A 23 4.38 -9.71 -10.79
CA MET A 23 4.83 -8.52 -10.07
C MET A 23 3.67 -7.90 -9.27
N MET A 24 2.49 -7.79 -9.87
CA MET A 24 1.30 -7.28 -9.21
C MET A 24 0.88 -8.15 -8.01
N GLU A 25 1.02 -9.48 -8.11
CA GLU A 25 0.76 -10.41 -7.01
C GLU A 25 1.72 -10.17 -5.84
N ILE A 26 3.02 -10.00 -6.12
CA ILE A 26 4.03 -9.65 -5.11
C ILE A 26 3.66 -8.33 -4.43
N ARG A 27 3.35 -7.29 -5.19
CA ARG A 27 2.96 -5.98 -4.63
C ARG A 27 1.65 -6.02 -3.83
N ALA A 28 0.68 -6.81 -4.28
CA ALA A 28 -0.55 -7.03 -3.51
C ALA A 28 -0.28 -7.80 -2.20
N SER A 29 0.68 -8.72 -2.20
CA SER A 29 1.14 -9.40 -0.99
C SER A 29 1.85 -8.45 -0.04
N ASP A 30 2.74 -7.60 -0.54
CA ASP A 30 3.44 -6.57 0.24
C ASP A 30 2.43 -5.60 0.89
N ALA A 31 1.42 -5.14 0.13
CA ALA A 31 0.37 -4.28 0.63
C ALA A 31 -0.42 -4.94 1.78
N ARG A 32 -0.72 -6.24 1.67
CA ARG A 32 -1.43 -6.98 2.73
C ARG A 32 -0.56 -7.24 3.95
N SER A 33 0.76 -7.40 3.77
CA SER A 33 1.68 -7.72 4.86
C SER A 33 1.78 -6.61 5.91
N ILE A 34 1.49 -5.35 5.54
CA ILE A 34 1.57 -4.20 6.46
C ILE A 34 0.38 -4.11 7.42
N ILE A 35 -0.75 -4.75 7.09
CA ILE A 35 -1.98 -4.67 7.89
C ILE A 35 -1.76 -5.23 9.29
N LEU A 36 -1.09 -6.37 9.40
CA LEU A 36 -0.89 -7.02 10.69
C LEU A 36 0.03 -6.23 11.63
N PRO A 37 1.26 -5.81 11.22
CA PRO A 37 2.09 -4.98 12.09
C PRO A 37 1.43 -3.65 12.46
N PHE A 38 0.71 -3.00 11.53
CA PHE A 38 -0.06 -1.80 11.81
C PHE A 38 -1.09 -2.06 12.92
N THR A 39 -1.93 -3.08 12.75
CA THR A 39 -2.99 -3.42 13.71
C THR A 39 -2.42 -3.79 15.08
N LEU A 40 -1.33 -4.57 15.13
CA LEU A 40 -0.68 -4.95 16.39
C LEU A 40 -0.05 -3.76 17.11
N SER A 41 0.57 -2.83 16.37
CA SER A 41 1.16 -1.63 16.95
C SER A 41 0.09 -0.74 17.60
N HIS A 42 -1.00 -0.48 16.90
CA HIS A 42 -2.11 0.32 17.44
C HIS A 42 -2.85 -0.39 18.57
N ALA A 43 -3.03 -1.71 18.50
CA ALA A 43 -3.58 -2.48 19.62
C ALA A 43 -2.70 -2.38 20.87
N ALA A 44 -1.37 -2.44 20.72
CA ALA A 44 -0.44 -2.24 21.83
C ALA A 44 -0.53 -0.82 22.41
N ILE A 45 -0.63 0.20 21.57
CA ILE A 45 -0.83 1.59 22.00
C ILE A 45 -2.14 1.72 22.80
N LEU A 46 -3.24 1.16 22.31
CA LEU A 46 -4.53 1.20 23.00
C LEU A 46 -4.50 0.48 24.36
N ILE A 47 -3.76 -0.62 24.46
CA ILE A 47 -3.55 -1.32 25.75
C ILE A 47 -2.77 -0.42 26.71
N ILE A 48 -1.71 0.23 26.25
CA ILE A 48 -0.91 1.15 27.08
C ILE A 48 -1.76 2.35 27.52
N LEU A 49 -2.55 2.95 26.61
CA LEU A 49 -3.46 4.05 26.94
C LEU A 49 -4.54 3.64 27.95
N GLY A 50 -5.04 2.41 27.86
CA GLY A 50 -6.09 1.92 28.78
C GLY A 50 -5.59 1.47 30.16
N PHE A 51 -4.33 1.03 30.26
CA PHE A 51 -3.80 0.40 31.48
C PHE A 51 -2.50 1.01 32.00
N GLY A 52 -1.94 2.03 31.33
CA GLY A 52 -0.63 2.61 31.68
C GLY A 52 -0.60 3.41 32.97
N GLY A 53 -1.77 3.85 33.48
CA GLY A 53 -1.88 4.58 34.73
C GLY A 53 -0.92 5.76 34.82
N ASP A 54 -0.32 5.97 35.99
CA ASP A 54 0.63 7.07 36.29
C ASP A 54 1.86 7.08 35.36
N GLY A 55 2.15 5.97 34.66
CA GLY A 55 3.23 5.91 33.67
C GLY A 55 3.00 6.83 32.47
N LEU A 56 1.74 7.16 32.19
CA LEU A 56 1.38 8.07 31.12
C LEU A 56 1.57 9.55 31.47
N ASP A 57 1.81 9.90 32.75
CA ASP A 57 2.12 11.27 33.16
C ASP A 57 3.57 11.66 32.80
N ASN A 58 4.39 10.70 32.40
CA ASN A 58 5.77 10.94 31.98
C ASN A 58 5.81 11.45 30.52
N SER A 59 6.25 12.69 30.33
CA SER A 59 6.33 13.31 29.00
C SER A 59 7.22 12.55 28.00
N GLY A 60 8.24 11.85 28.48
CA GLY A 60 9.08 11.00 27.63
C GLY A 60 8.32 9.76 27.11
N VAL A 61 7.47 9.16 27.95
CA VAL A 61 6.61 8.04 27.56
C VAL A 61 5.55 8.51 26.56
N GLN A 62 4.91 9.65 26.84
CA GLN A 62 3.94 10.26 25.92
C GLN A 62 4.56 10.53 24.55
N LEU A 63 5.76 11.14 24.53
CA LEU A 63 6.47 11.41 23.28
C LEU A 63 6.80 10.13 22.50
N ALA A 64 7.24 9.08 23.19
CA ALA A 64 7.56 7.81 22.55
C ALA A 64 6.32 7.15 21.93
N ILE A 65 5.19 7.16 22.64
CA ILE A 65 3.91 6.65 22.13
C ILE A 65 3.44 7.48 20.93
N ALA A 66 3.47 8.81 21.04
CA ALA A 66 3.09 9.71 19.97
C ALA A 66 3.97 9.51 18.71
N ALA A 67 5.28 9.39 18.90
CA ALA A 67 6.20 9.13 17.80
C ALA A 67 5.90 7.78 17.12
N MET A 68 5.65 6.71 17.90
CA MET A 68 5.29 5.41 17.34
C MET A 68 3.96 5.46 16.59
N ALA A 69 2.93 6.09 17.14
CA ALA A 69 1.62 6.23 16.51
C ALA A 69 1.71 7.04 15.21
N VAL A 70 2.36 8.19 15.22
CA VAL A 70 2.41 9.11 14.06
C VAL A 70 3.40 8.60 13.00
N LEU A 71 4.66 8.37 13.38
CA LEU A 71 5.70 8.01 12.42
C LEU A 71 5.51 6.58 11.88
N GLY A 72 5.10 5.64 12.74
CA GLY A 72 4.75 4.28 12.34
C GLY A 72 3.59 4.27 11.34
N SER A 73 2.56 5.06 11.60
CA SER A 73 1.41 5.20 10.68
C SER A 73 1.80 5.84 9.36
N LEU A 74 2.60 6.90 9.36
CA LEU A 74 3.08 7.54 8.14
C LEU A 74 3.90 6.56 7.29
N TRP A 75 4.76 5.76 7.93
CA TRP A 75 5.51 4.71 7.25
C TRP A 75 4.59 3.68 6.59
N CYS A 76 3.60 3.18 7.34
CA CYS A 76 2.63 2.22 6.82
C CYS A 76 1.80 2.78 5.65
N VAL A 77 1.33 4.02 5.75
CA VAL A 77 0.59 4.69 4.68
C VAL A 77 1.45 4.85 3.43
N ALA A 78 2.70 5.31 3.58
CA ALA A 78 3.62 5.50 2.46
C ALA A 78 3.91 4.17 1.75
N TRP A 79 4.17 3.11 2.49
CA TRP A 79 4.41 1.77 1.94
C TRP A 79 3.21 1.20 1.20
N LEU A 80 2.02 1.34 1.78
CA LEU A 80 0.78 0.90 1.14
C LEU A 80 0.47 1.70 -0.11
N ASP A 81 0.69 3.02 -0.07
CA ASP A 81 0.48 3.90 -1.21
C ASP A 81 1.41 3.56 -2.38
N ASP A 82 2.68 3.29 -2.11
CA ASP A 82 3.67 2.84 -3.10
C ASP A 82 3.22 1.51 -3.77
N SER A 83 2.81 0.53 -2.95
CA SER A 83 2.28 -0.73 -3.48
C SER A 83 1.04 -0.55 -4.36
N ILE A 84 0.13 0.36 -4.00
CA ILE A 84 -1.05 0.67 -4.81
C ILE A 84 -0.66 1.35 -6.12
N GLN A 85 0.33 2.24 -6.12
CA GLN A 85 0.82 2.89 -7.34
C GLN A 85 1.41 1.86 -8.31
N ASP A 86 2.19 0.91 -7.81
CA ASP A 86 2.75 -0.18 -8.63
C ASP A 86 1.63 -1.07 -9.23
N LEU A 87 0.57 -1.37 -8.47
CA LEU A 87 -0.59 -2.10 -8.99
C LEU A 87 -1.30 -1.31 -10.11
N VAL A 88 -1.44 0.00 -9.96
CA VAL A 88 -2.01 0.87 -10.98
C VAL A 88 -1.12 0.90 -12.23
N ALA A 89 0.19 1.00 -12.06
CA ALA A 89 1.14 0.99 -13.16
C ALA A 89 1.10 -0.36 -13.92
N GLY A 90 1.19 -1.47 -13.19
CA GLY A 90 1.09 -2.81 -13.77
C GLY A 90 -0.21 -3.02 -14.56
N GLY A 91 -1.34 -2.52 -14.04
CA GLY A 91 -2.62 -2.57 -14.75
C GLY A 91 -2.62 -1.82 -16.10
N LYS A 92 -1.83 -0.75 -16.22
CA LYS A 92 -1.70 0.00 -17.47
C LYS A 92 -0.84 -0.72 -18.50
N ASP A 93 0.13 -1.50 -18.05
CA ASP A 93 1.09 -2.20 -18.91
C ASP A 93 0.58 -3.56 -19.42
N LEU A 94 -0.57 -4.05 -18.90
CA LEU A 94 -1.22 -5.26 -19.41
C LEU A 94 -1.69 -5.09 -20.85
N SER A 95 -1.71 -6.21 -21.61
CA SER A 95 -2.18 -6.23 -23.00
C SER A 95 -3.65 -5.79 -23.13
N ASP A 96 -4.01 -5.32 -24.30
CA ASP A 96 -5.39 -4.92 -24.58
C ASP A 96 -6.36 -6.11 -24.52
N ASP A 97 -5.91 -7.30 -24.88
CA ASP A 97 -6.69 -8.53 -24.76
C ASP A 97 -7.05 -8.82 -23.30
N PHE A 98 -6.09 -8.68 -22.40
CA PHE A 98 -6.33 -8.83 -20.96
C PHE A 98 -7.25 -7.72 -20.44
N LYS A 99 -7.00 -6.45 -20.78
CA LYS A 99 -7.82 -5.30 -20.34
C LYS A 99 -9.29 -5.43 -20.75
N ASN A 100 -9.57 -6.05 -21.91
CA ASN A 100 -10.93 -6.28 -22.40
C ASN A 100 -11.63 -7.47 -21.71
N SER A 101 -10.92 -8.29 -20.94
CA SER A 101 -11.53 -9.34 -20.13
C SER A 101 -12.31 -8.75 -18.94
N HIS A 102 -13.24 -9.52 -18.37
CA HIS A 102 -13.99 -9.08 -17.18
C HIS A 102 -13.09 -8.74 -15.99
N MET A 103 -12.01 -9.51 -15.78
CA MET A 103 -11.05 -9.24 -14.73
C MET A 103 -10.22 -7.98 -15.01
N GLY A 104 -9.77 -7.84 -16.26
CA GLY A 104 -9.01 -6.67 -16.71
C GLY A 104 -9.82 -5.38 -16.57
N GLN A 105 -11.09 -5.38 -16.98
CA GLN A 105 -11.99 -4.24 -16.82
C GLN A 105 -12.20 -3.87 -15.34
N ARG A 106 -12.35 -4.85 -14.45
CA ARG A 106 -12.47 -4.60 -13.02
C ARG A 106 -11.21 -3.96 -12.45
N LEU A 107 -10.04 -4.41 -12.88
CA LEU A 107 -8.75 -3.88 -12.45
C LEU A 107 -8.53 -2.45 -12.93
N VAL A 108 -8.74 -2.19 -14.24
CA VAL A 108 -8.53 -0.87 -14.87
C VAL A 108 -9.51 0.17 -14.33
N ASN A 109 -10.76 -0.23 -14.05
CA ASN A 109 -11.80 0.66 -13.54
C ASN A 109 -11.85 0.75 -12.01
N ALA A 110 -10.95 0.08 -11.29
CA ALA A 110 -10.91 0.14 -9.83
C ALA A 110 -10.62 1.58 -9.38
N PRO A 111 -11.41 2.14 -8.43
CA PRO A 111 -11.28 3.53 -7.99
C PRO A 111 -10.09 3.68 -7.01
N MET A 112 -8.88 3.40 -7.47
CA MET A 112 -7.67 3.36 -6.63
C MET A 112 -7.40 4.69 -5.92
N GLY A 113 -7.76 5.83 -6.53
CA GLY A 113 -7.68 7.14 -5.87
C GLY A 113 -8.57 7.24 -4.63
N VAL A 114 -9.78 6.67 -4.68
CA VAL A 114 -10.70 6.63 -3.54
C VAL A 114 -10.14 5.71 -2.44
N VAL A 115 -9.60 4.55 -2.82
CA VAL A 115 -8.97 3.62 -1.87
C VAL A 115 -7.81 4.26 -1.13
N ARG A 116 -6.93 4.99 -1.84
CA ARG A 116 -5.81 5.74 -1.25
C ARG A 116 -6.29 6.82 -0.28
N ALA A 117 -7.27 7.64 -0.70
CA ALA A 117 -7.84 8.68 0.14
C ALA A 117 -8.48 8.10 1.40
N LEU A 118 -9.26 7.02 1.27
CA LEU A 118 -9.92 6.35 2.38
C LEU A 118 -8.90 5.78 3.37
N ASN A 119 -7.80 5.19 2.89
CA ASN A 119 -6.73 4.68 3.74
C ASN A 119 -6.11 5.80 4.59
N VAL A 120 -5.77 6.93 3.98
CA VAL A 120 -5.21 8.10 4.71
C VAL A 120 -6.20 8.62 5.76
N ILE A 121 -7.48 8.71 5.42
CA ILE A 121 -8.53 9.17 6.35
C ILE A 121 -8.65 8.21 7.54
N ILE A 122 -8.74 6.90 7.30
CA ILE A 122 -8.90 5.91 8.38
C ILE A 122 -7.69 5.96 9.31
N VAL A 123 -6.48 5.91 8.78
CA VAL A 123 -5.25 5.97 9.57
C VAL A 123 -5.17 7.28 10.34
N GLY A 124 -5.48 8.41 9.70
CA GLY A 124 -5.49 9.71 10.34
C GLY A 124 -6.47 9.80 11.50
N LEU A 125 -7.67 9.22 11.37
CA LEU A 125 -8.65 9.16 12.46
C LEU A 125 -8.19 8.29 13.63
N ILE A 126 -7.53 7.15 13.36
CA ILE A 126 -6.98 6.28 14.40
C ILE A 126 -5.92 7.05 15.20
N VAL A 127 -4.95 7.65 14.51
CA VAL A 127 -3.87 8.41 15.15
C VAL A 127 -4.44 9.61 15.93
N ALA A 128 -5.41 10.33 15.37
CA ALA A 128 -6.04 11.45 16.07
C ALA A 128 -6.74 11.00 17.36
N ALA A 129 -7.46 9.88 17.34
CA ALA A 129 -8.09 9.34 18.53
C ALA A 129 -7.07 8.93 19.60
N GLU A 130 -5.95 8.33 19.22
CA GLU A 130 -4.86 7.97 20.12
C GLU A 130 -4.18 9.22 20.74
N MET A 131 -3.98 10.28 19.92
CA MET A 131 -3.40 11.53 20.43
C MET A 131 -4.34 12.22 21.44
N ILE A 132 -5.65 12.24 21.19
CA ILE A 132 -6.65 12.78 22.12
C ILE A 132 -6.68 11.97 23.44
N ALA A 133 -6.47 10.65 23.35
CA ALA A 133 -6.45 9.82 24.55
C ALA A 133 -5.13 9.93 25.34
N LEU A 134 -4.06 10.35 24.69
CA LEU A 134 -2.73 10.47 25.28
C LEU A 134 -2.54 11.81 26.01
N TYR A 135 -3.18 12.89 25.53
CA TYR A 135 -3.07 14.28 26.03
C TYR A 135 -4.40 14.82 26.54
#